data_8b38bc35073e848466ba9bf0859cc997
#
_entry.id   8b38bc35073e848466ba9bf0859cc997
#
_cell.length_a   1.000
_cell.length_b   1.000
_cell.length_c   1.000
_cell.angle_alpha   90.00
_cell.angle_beta   90.00
_cell.angle_gamma   90.00
#
_symmetry.space_group_name_H-M   'P 1'
#
loop_
_entity.id
_entity.type
_entity.pdbx_description
1 polymer ?
#
loop_
_entity_poly.entity_id
_entity_poly.type
_entity_poly.pdbx_seq_one_letter_code
_entity_poly.pdbx_strand_id
1 'polypeptide(L)'
;KCLFPEWNEVFGSGLRAALAAKALGADVAFHTYAGSDSLPTLASRAEIAGVCLYPVETDLAVGFEYVHGLSTPLITPAPGLIRHERPLEAKGDAVLRFGFMEGDAVVNGGRVVYDPQNPYLPETYHKNGSRADHLAMVCNRAEAWLLTNEREPQKAAETLRAKEACEVVVVKCGSHGCVVCEADGIAHIPAFKTDFVWPIGSGDVFAG
;
A
#
# COMPACT_ATOMS: atom_id res chain seq x y z
N LYS A 1 13.38 -5.08 8.04
CA LYS A 1 14.64 -5.83 8.13
C LYS A 1 14.48 -7.17 7.43
N CYS A 2 15.51 -7.63 6.70
CA CYS A 2 15.61 -8.95 6.12
C CYS A 2 16.93 -9.59 6.59
N LEU A 3 16.90 -10.89 6.93
CA LEU A 3 18.09 -11.59 7.42
C LEU A 3 18.94 -12.16 6.27
N PHE A 4 18.28 -12.62 5.20
CA PHE A 4 18.95 -13.24 4.06
C PHE A 4 18.35 -12.76 2.73
N PRO A 5 19.07 -11.92 1.93
CA PRO A 5 20.31 -11.23 2.30
C PRO A 5 20.10 -10.23 3.45
N GLU A 6 21.16 -9.91 4.16
CA GLU A 6 21.07 -8.91 5.23
C GLU A 6 20.72 -7.53 4.66
N TRP A 7 19.61 -7.00 5.16
CA TRP A 7 19.12 -5.70 4.74
C TRP A 7 18.28 -5.07 5.87
N ASN A 8 18.54 -3.81 6.17
CA ASN A 8 17.81 -3.08 7.20
C ASN A 8 17.59 -1.64 6.75
N GLU A 9 16.32 -1.26 6.63
CA GLU A 9 15.94 0.03 6.08
C GLU A 9 14.66 0.58 6.74
N VAL A 10 14.60 1.89 6.85
CA VAL A 10 13.40 2.64 7.22
C VAL A 10 12.76 3.19 5.95
N PHE A 11 11.72 2.51 5.48
CA PHE A 11 10.98 2.93 4.28
C PHE A 11 9.47 2.95 4.51
N GLY A 12 8.91 1.83 4.94
CA GLY A 12 7.47 1.60 4.87
C GLY A 12 6.94 1.58 3.41
N SER A 13 5.69 1.24 3.24
CA SER A 13 5.04 1.19 1.93
C SER A 13 4.90 2.57 1.32
N GLY A 14 4.48 3.55 2.11
CA GLY A 14 4.24 4.91 1.65
C GLY A 14 5.49 5.59 1.09
N LEU A 15 6.67 5.48 1.76
CA LEU A 15 7.88 6.11 1.21
C LEU A 15 8.35 5.43 -0.07
N ARG A 16 8.23 4.10 -0.20
CA ARG A 16 8.58 3.40 -1.46
C ARG A 16 7.73 3.90 -2.63
N ALA A 17 6.43 4.01 -2.42
CA ALA A 17 5.51 4.53 -3.43
C ALA A 17 5.78 6.02 -3.73
N ALA A 18 6.04 6.83 -2.69
CA ALA A 18 6.38 8.23 -2.84
C ALA A 18 7.65 8.42 -3.70
N LEU A 19 8.67 7.58 -3.48
CA LEU A 19 9.89 7.60 -4.29
C LEU A 19 9.64 7.16 -5.73
N ALA A 20 8.78 6.15 -5.95
CA ALA A 20 8.40 5.71 -7.30
C ALA A 20 7.67 6.84 -8.06
N ALA A 21 6.66 7.46 -7.44
CA ALA A 21 5.96 8.59 -8.03
C ALA A 21 6.90 9.78 -8.30
N LYS A 22 7.82 10.09 -7.38
CA LYS A 22 8.83 11.15 -7.58
C LYS A 22 9.76 10.84 -8.74
N ALA A 23 10.20 9.60 -8.89
CA ALA A 23 11.04 9.16 -10.02
C ALA A 23 10.34 9.31 -11.38
N LEU A 24 9.00 9.27 -11.40
CA LEU A 24 8.16 9.54 -12.57
C LEU A 24 7.86 11.03 -12.77
N GLY A 25 8.41 11.91 -11.92
CA GLY A 25 8.30 13.36 -12.05
C GLY A 25 7.15 14.02 -11.27
N ALA A 26 6.47 13.28 -10.41
CA ALA A 26 5.41 13.85 -9.58
C ALA A 26 5.96 14.76 -8.47
N ASP A 27 5.20 15.78 -8.08
CA ASP A 27 5.38 16.48 -6.81
C ASP A 27 4.60 15.75 -5.73
N VAL A 28 5.33 15.27 -4.71
CA VAL A 28 4.78 14.34 -3.72
C VAL A 28 4.71 14.96 -2.34
N ALA A 29 3.50 14.96 -1.75
CA ALA A 29 3.23 15.18 -0.34
C ALA A 29 3.00 13.82 0.34
N PHE A 30 3.85 13.46 1.28
CA PHE A 30 3.83 12.16 1.95
C PHE A 30 3.33 12.30 3.39
N HIS A 31 2.12 11.83 3.64
CA HIS A 31 1.50 11.78 4.97
C HIS A 31 1.67 10.38 5.55
N THR A 32 2.18 10.27 6.77
CA THR A 32 2.46 8.96 7.40
C THR A 32 2.51 9.05 8.92
N TYR A 33 2.31 7.92 9.58
CA TYR A 33 2.77 7.74 10.94
C TYR A 33 4.26 7.43 10.94
N ALA A 34 4.98 7.88 11.95
CA ALA A 34 6.40 7.61 12.10
C ALA A 34 6.77 7.50 13.58
N GLY A 35 7.38 6.39 13.97
CA GLY A 35 7.92 6.23 15.31
C GLY A 35 9.05 7.23 15.58
N SER A 36 9.12 7.74 16.81
CA SER A 36 10.12 8.73 17.23
C SER A 36 11.56 8.30 16.96
N ASP A 37 11.84 7.00 17.03
CA ASP A 37 13.14 6.38 16.75
C ASP A 37 13.51 6.36 15.26
N SER A 38 12.51 6.27 14.40
CA SER A 38 12.68 6.15 12.93
C SER A 38 12.47 7.47 12.18
N LEU A 39 11.79 8.44 12.78
CA LEU A 39 11.45 9.72 12.17
C LEU A 39 12.67 10.50 11.62
N PRO A 40 13.82 10.61 12.32
CA PRO A 40 14.98 11.33 11.76
C PRO A 40 15.49 10.70 10.46
N THR A 41 15.54 9.36 10.39
CA THR A 41 15.97 8.64 9.18
C THR A 41 14.97 8.82 8.05
N LEU A 42 13.67 8.74 8.35
CA LEU A 42 12.60 8.94 7.38
C LEU A 42 12.64 10.36 6.79
N ALA A 43 12.78 11.37 7.66
CA ALA A 43 12.86 12.78 7.25
C ALA A 43 14.06 13.06 6.34
N SER A 44 15.24 12.55 6.71
CA SER A 44 16.43 12.69 5.87
C SER A 44 16.27 12.05 4.48
N ARG A 45 15.63 10.88 4.40
CA ARG A 45 15.37 10.20 3.12
C ARG A 45 14.38 10.97 2.26
N ALA A 46 13.30 11.47 2.86
CA ALA A 46 12.30 12.28 2.16
C ALA A 46 12.94 13.58 1.61
N GLU A 47 13.76 14.26 2.42
CA GLU A 47 14.48 15.46 2.01
C GLU A 47 15.40 15.21 0.82
N ILE A 48 16.27 14.18 0.90
CA ILE A 48 17.19 13.80 -0.18
C ILE A 48 16.42 13.52 -1.49
N ALA A 49 15.26 12.90 -1.38
CA ALA A 49 14.43 12.58 -2.54
C ALA A 49 13.57 13.75 -3.05
N GLY A 50 13.53 14.88 -2.34
CA GLY A 50 12.65 16.00 -2.67
C GLY A 50 11.17 15.70 -2.47
N VAL A 51 10.84 14.88 -1.47
CA VAL A 51 9.47 14.53 -1.04
C VAL A 51 9.09 15.38 0.16
N CYS A 52 7.94 16.07 0.12
CA CYS A 52 7.43 16.83 1.25
C CYS A 52 6.82 15.87 2.28
N LEU A 53 7.42 15.75 3.45
CA LEU A 53 7.00 14.85 4.52
C LEU A 53 6.07 15.54 5.52
N TYR A 54 4.93 14.91 5.82
CA TYR A 54 3.94 15.31 6.84
C TYR A 54 3.73 14.16 7.84
N PRO A 55 4.62 14.02 8.84
CA PRO A 55 4.55 12.90 9.78
C PRO A 55 3.58 13.18 10.93
N VAL A 56 2.92 12.14 11.40
CA VAL A 56 2.33 12.07 12.73
C VAL A 56 3.21 11.18 13.56
N GLU A 57 3.86 11.76 14.57
CA GLU A 57 4.77 11.03 15.44
C GLU A 57 4.02 10.05 16.33
N THR A 58 4.55 8.85 16.44
CA THR A 58 4.05 7.77 17.30
C THR A 58 5.16 7.31 18.26
N ASP A 59 4.79 6.66 19.35
CA ASP A 59 5.76 6.20 20.34
C ASP A 59 6.74 5.17 19.74
N LEU A 60 6.23 4.29 18.87
CA LEU A 60 7.00 3.19 18.26
C LEU A 60 6.66 3.04 16.78
N ALA A 61 7.68 2.77 15.97
CA ALA A 61 7.47 2.36 14.58
C ALA A 61 6.99 0.91 14.48
N VAL A 62 6.10 0.63 13.52
CA VAL A 62 5.77 -0.76 13.16
C VAL A 62 6.89 -1.33 12.30
N GLY A 63 7.54 -2.36 12.83
CA GLY A 63 8.66 -3.03 12.19
C GLY A 63 8.26 -4.36 11.55
N PHE A 64 8.90 -4.69 10.42
CA PHE A 64 8.72 -5.96 9.71
C PHE A 64 10.08 -6.65 9.59
N GLU A 65 10.20 -7.86 10.15
CA GLU A 65 11.41 -8.67 10.04
C GLU A 65 11.15 -9.92 9.21
N TYR A 66 11.87 -10.07 8.13
CA TYR A 66 11.80 -11.20 7.21
C TYR A 66 13.02 -12.10 7.38
N VAL A 67 12.84 -13.42 7.38
CA VAL A 67 13.96 -14.35 7.28
C VAL A 67 14.60 -14.25 5.90
N HIS A 68 13.77 -14.25 4.86
CA HIS A 68 14.17 -13.99 3.46
C HIS A 68 13.01 -13.28 2.73
N GLY A 69 13.29 -12.69 1.59
CA GLY A 69 12.34 -11.84 0.87
C GLY A 69 10.98 -12.46 0.52
N LEU A 70 10.85 -13.79 0.55
CA LEU A 70 9.60 -14.53 0.32
C LEU A 70 8.94 -15.04 1.61
N SER A 71 9.56 -14.83 2.79
CA SER A 71 8.99 -15.27 4.06
C SER A 71 7.87 -14.32 4.54
N THR A 72 6.97 -14.86 5.35
CA THR A 72 6.04 -14.02 6.11
C THR A 72 6.83 -13.26 7.18
N PRO A 73 6.66 -11.95 7.32
CA PRO A 73 7.39 -11.16 8.30
C PRO A 73 6.90 -11.41 9.73
N LEU A 74 7.83 -11.32 10.67
CA LEU A 74 7.51 -11.03 12.06
C LEU A 74 7.21 -9.52 12.17
N ILE A 75 6.06 -9.18 12.75
CA ILE A 75 5.62 -7.79 12.95
C ILE A 75 5.86 -7.39 14.39
N THR A 76 6.48 -6.25 14.60
CA THR A 76 6.78 -5.69 15.93
C THR A 76 6.31 -4.22 15.99
N PRO A 77 5.48 -3.83 17.00
CA PRO A 77 4.83 -4.71 17.99
C PRO A 77 3.94 -5.77 17.35
N ALA A 78 3.61 -6.84 18.08
CA ALA A 78 2.64 -7.83 17.58
C ALA A 78 1.32 -7.14 17.21
N PRO A 79 0.63 -7.55 16.12
CA PRO A 79 -0.54 -6.81 15.59
C PRO A 79 -1.60 -6.44 16.64
N GLY A 80 -1.86 -7.34 17.60
CA GLY A 80 -2.81 -7.07 18.68
C GLY A 80 -2.33 -6.08 19.75
N LEU A 81 -1.08 -5.65 19.69
CA LEU A 81 -0.47 -4.67 20.63
C LEU A 81 -0.17 -3.33 19.94
N ILE A 82 -0.44 -3.21 18.66
CA ILE A 82 -0.27 -1.95 17.91
C ILE A 82 -1.36 -0.99 18.40
N ARG A 83 -0.92 0.18 18.89
CA ARG A 83 -1.84 1.23 19.29
C ARG A 83 -2.41 1.92 18.06
N HIS A 84 -3.72 2.09 18.02
CA HIS A 84 -4.36 2.86 16.96
C HIS A 84 -4.29 4.35 17.25
N GLU A 85 -3.72 5.08 16.30
CA GLU A 85 -3.65 6.55 16.32
C GLU A 85 -4.91 7.16 15.66
N ARG A 86 -5.10 8.48 15.86
CA ARG A 86 -6.15 9.19 15.15
C ARG A 86 -5.90 9.12 13.64
N PRO A 87 -6.94 9.02 12.80
CA PRO A 87 -6.77 8.98 11.35
C PRO A 87 -6.00 10.18 10.81
N LEU A 88 -5.15 9.94 9.82
CA LEU A 88 -4.59 10.99 8.98
C LEU A 88 -5.69 11.59 8.11
N GLU A 89 -5.56 12.86 7.77
CA GLU A 89 -6.45 13.52 6.83
C GLU A 89 -5.64 13.99 5.62
N ALA A 90 -6.09 13.63 4.41
CA ALA A 90 -5.45 14.06 3.18
C ALA A 90 -6.48 14.46 2.13
N LYS A 91 -6.13 15.51 1.37
CA LYS A 91 -6.91 15.97 0.23
C LYS A 91 -5.98 16.24 -0.94
N GLY A 92 -6.42 15.95 -2.15
CA GLY A 92 -5.63 16.21 -3.36
C GLY A 92 -6.34 15.78 -4.63
N ASP A 93 -5.85 16.27 -5.77
CA ASP A 93 -6.38 15.90 -7.07
C ASP A 93 -6.01 14.46 -7.44
N ALA A 94 -4.82 14.01 -7.00
CA ALA A 94 -4.35 12.64 -7.14
C ALA A 94 -3.80 12.14 -5.80
N VAL A 95 -4.32 11.04 -5.29
CA VAL A 95 -3.93 10.49 -3.99
C VAL A 95 -3.71 8.99 -4.11
N LEU A 96 -2.58 8.52 -3.60
CA LEU A 96 -2.37 7.11 -3.32
C LEU A 96 -2.53 6.90 -1.81
N ARG A 97 -3.47 6.04 -1.43
CA ARG A 97 -3.73 5.66 -0.05
C ARG A 97 -3.39 4.20 0.18
N PHE A 98 -2.57 3.95 1.20
CA PHE A 98 -2.37 2.61 1.76
C PHE A 98 -3.22 2.40 3.02
N GLY A 99 -3.55 1.15 3.31
CA GLY A 99 -3.99 0.75 4.64
C GLY A 99 -2.83 0.83 5.65
N PHE A 100 -3.16 1.08 6.91
CA PHE A 100 -2.20 1.18 8.01
C PHE A 100 -2.50 0.14 9.08
N MET A 101 -1.48 -0.26 9.82
CA MET A 101 -1.65 -1.10 11.00
C MET A 101 -1.83 -0.25 12.27
N GLU A 102 -1.19 0.94 12.32
CA GLU A 102 -1.19 1.85 13.46
C GLU A 102 -2.31 2.90 13.42
N GLY A 103 -3.14 2.89 12.41
CA GLY A 103 -4.23 3.86 12.27
C GLY A 103 -4.97 3.75 10.96
N ASP A 104 -5.38 4.87 10.42
CA ASP A 104 -6.11 4.97 9.17
C ASP A 104 -5.85 6.32 8.48
N ALA A 105 -6.36 6.50 7.26
CA ALA A 105 -6.37 7.77 6.57
C ALA A 105 -7.76 8.07 5.98
N VAL A 106 -8.34 9.19 6.34
CA VAL A 106 -9.55 9.72 5.69
C VAL A 106 -9.11 10.58 4.52
N VAL A 107 -9.44 10.14 3.32
CA VAL A 107 -9.00 10.78 2.08
C VAL A 107 -10.21 11.35 1.33
N ASN A 108 -10.03 12.58 0.81
CA ASN A 108 -10.96 13.19 -0.11
C ASN A 108 -10.18 13.61 -1.35
N GLY A 109 -10.31 12.85 -2.43
CA GLY A 109 -9.48 13.00 -3.64
C GLY A 109 -10.27 12.99 -4.94
N GLY A 110 -9.78 13.70 -5.95
CA GLY A 110 -10.32 13.61 -7.31
C GLY A 110 -10.05 12.22 -7.89
N ARG A 111 -8.79 11.83 -8.04
CA ARG A 111 -8.35 10.51 -8.47
C ARG A 111 -7.63 9.81 -7.33
N VAL A 112 -8.11 8.64 -6.96
CA VAL A 112 -7.53 7.88 -5.83
C VAL A 112 -7.15 6.48 -6.27
N VAL A 113 -5.95 6.07 -5.92
CA VAL A 113 -5.53 4.67 -5.90
C VAL A 113 -5.53 4.21 -4.45
N TYR A 114 -6.17 3.09 -4.17
CA TYR A 114 -6.24 2.50 -2.84
C TYR A 114 -5.67 1.08 -2.81
N ASP A 115 -4.68 0.85 -1.94
CA ASP A 115 -4.15 -0.48 -1.61
C ASP A 115 -4.41 -0.76 -0.13
N PRO A 116 -5.26 -1.72 0.24
CA PRO A 116 -5.68 -1.97 1.62
C PRO A 116 -4.54 -2.45 2.54
N GLN A 117 -3.52 -3.09 2.00
CA GLN A 117 -2.27 -3.50 2.69
C GLN A 117 -2.47 -4.13 4.08
N ASN A 118 -3.52 -4.90 4.26
CA ASN A 118 -3.77 -5.59 5.52
C ASN A 118 -3.97 -7.09 5.28
N PRO A 119 -3.01 -7.94 5.68
CA PRO A 119 -3.08 -9.38 5.42
C PRO A 119 -4.12 -10.12 6.29
N TYR A 120 -4.65 -9.46 7.32
CA TYR A 120 -5.56 -10.09 8.28
C TYR A 120 -6.99 -9.58 8.16
N LEU A 121 -7.16 -8.27 8.04
CA LEU A 121 -8.46 -7.61 8.01
C LEU A 121 -8.42 -6.40 7.07
N PRO A 122 -8.30 -6.64 5.74
CA PRO A 122 -8.37 -5.55 4.78
C PRO A 122 -9.73 -4.87 4.84
N GLU A 123 -9.75 -3.56 4.72
CA GLU A 123 -10.98 -2.77 4.74
C GLU A 123 -11.25 -2.18 3.36
N THR A 124 -12.53 -1.88 3.10
CA THR A 124 -12.93 -1.20 1.88
C THR A 124 -12.64 0.29 1.98
N TYR A 125 -12.48 0.94 0.81
CA TYR A 125 -12.08 2.36 0.76
C TYR A 125 -13.04 3.30 1.49
N HIS A 126 -14.34 3.10 1.28
CA HIS A 126 -15.37 3.99 1.79
C HIS A 126 -15.74 3.79 3.27
N LYS A 127 -15.23 2.72 3.90
CA LYS A 127 -15.63 2.32 5.26
C LYS A 127 -15.39 3.41 6.31
N ASN A 128 -14.33 4.19 6.17
CA ASN A 128 -13.96 5.25 7.11
C ASN A 128 -14.45 6.66 6.72
N GLY A 129 -15.31 6.77 5.69
CA GLY A 129 -15.81 8.03 5.20
C GLY A 129 -14.96 8.68 4.11
N SER A 130 -13.91 8.01 3.62
CA SER A 130 -13.13 8.47 2.47
C SER A 130 -13.98 8.58 1.20
N ARG A 131 -13.63 9.54 0.32
CA ARG A 131 -14.34 9.82 -0.93
C ARG A 131 -13.35 10.02 -2.07
N ALA A 132 -13.75 9.59 -3.26
CA ALA A 132 -13.02 9.81 -4.51
C ALA A 132 -14.02 10.08 -5.62
N ASP A 133 -13.67 10.96 -6.58
CA ASP A 133 -14.45 11.11 -7.80
C ASP A 133 -14.15 9.96 -8.76
N HIS A 134 -12.88 9.51 -8.80
CA HIS A 134 -12.39 8.38 -9.57
C HIS A 134 -11.58 7.46 -8.66
N LEU A 135 -12.04 6.23 -8.44
CA LEU A 135 -11.40 5.26 -7.56
C LEU A 135 -10.82 4.09 -8.36
N ALA A 136 -9.53 3.84 -8.15
CA ALA A 136 -8.87 2.59 -8.52
C ALA A 136 -8.48 1.83 -7.24
N MET A 137 -8.66 0.51 -7.23
CA MET A 137 -8.27 -0.34 -6.13
C MET A 137 -7.19 -1.33 -6.58
N VAL A 138 -6.11 -1.42 -5.82
CA VAL A 138 -4.98 -2.35 -6.05
C VAL A 138 -4.84 -3.22 -4.83
N CYS A 139 -4.96 -4.54 -4.97
CA CYS A 139 -4.83 -5.46 -3.85
C CYS A 139 -4.12 -6.75 -4.29
N ASN A 140 -3.66 -7.55 -3.34
CA ASN A 140 -3.16 -8.87 -3.64
C ASN A 140 -4.30 -9.92 -3.58
N ARG A 141 -4.01 -11.16 -4.01
CA ARG A 141 -5.01 -12.26 -4.04
C ARG A 141 -5.62 -12.56 -2.68
N ALA A 142 -4.83 -12.49 -1.60
CA ALA A 142 -5.31 -12.78 -0.25
C ALA A 142 -6.26 -11.69 0.24
N GLU A 143 -5.91 -10.43 0.04
CA GLU A 143 -6.76 -9.28 0.35
C GLU A 143 -8.06 -9.31 -0.47
N ALA A 144 -7.96 -9.56 -1.79
CA ALA A 144 -9.13 -9.70 -2.65
C ALA A 144 -10.07 -10.79 -2.17
N TRP A 145 -9.55 -11.95 -1.79
CA TRP A 145 -10.34 -13.03 -1.22
C TRP A 145 -10.99 -12.64 0.12
N LEU A 146 -10.25 -12.02 1.03
CA LEU A 146 -10.79 -11.59 2.33
C LEU A 146 -11.93 -10.56 2.18
N LEU A 147 -11.83 -9.67 1.20
CA LEU A 147 -12.83 -8.63 0.94
C LEU A 147 -14.09 -9.16 0.24
N THR A 148 -13.95 -10.22 -0.57
CA THR A 148 -15.02 -10.70 -1.46
C THR A 148 -15.51 -12.11 -1.17
N ASN A 149 -14.71 -12.93 -0.49
CA ASN A 149 -14.84 -14.38 -0.38
C ASN A 149 -14.72 -15.13 -1.73
N GLU A 150 -14.19 -14.47 -2.78
CA GLU A 150 -13.94 -15.05 -4.09
C GLU A 150 -12.48 -15.48 -4.21
N ARG A 151 -12.23 -16.76 -4.55
CA ARG A 151 -10.86 -17.29 -4.69
C ARG A 151 -10.25 -17.01 -6.06
N GLU A 152 -11.09 -16.87 -7.07
CA GLU A 152 -10.69 -16.59 -8.43
C GLU A 152 -10.44 -15.09 -8.61
N PRO A 153 -9.21 -14.67 -9.01
CA PRO A 153 -8.86 -13.25 -9.08
C PRO A 153 -9.77 -12.42 -9.98
N GLN A 154 -10.25 -12.99 -11.08
CA GLN A 154 -11.18 -12.30 -12.00
C GLN A 154 -12.50 -12.00 -11.29
N LYS A 155 -13.10 -12.99 -10.65
CA LYS A 155 -14.38 -12.82 -9.92
C LYS A 155 -14.24 -11.88 -8.72
N ALA A 156 -13.10 -11.98 -8.02
CA ALA A 156 -12.78 -11.05 -6.93
C ALA A 156 -12.69 -9.61 -7.43
N ALA A 157 -12.03 -9.38 -8.56
CA ALA A 157 -11.91 -8.06 -9.17
C ALA A 157 -13.28 -7.50 -9.60
N GLU A 158 -14.13 -8.31 -10.24
CA GLU A 158 -15.50 -7.92 -10.62
C GLU A 158 -16.35 -7.56 -9.39
N THR A 159 -16.27 -8.40 -8.35
CA THR A 159 -17.02 -8.18 -7.11
C THR A 159 -16.57 -6.91 -6.41
N LEU A 160 -15.27 -6.66 -6.30
CA LEU A 160 -14.72 -5.44 -5.71
C LEU A 160 -15.12 -4.22 -6.53
N ARG A 161 -14.99 -4.28 -7.85
CA ARG A 161 -15.37 -3.18 -8.74
C ARG A 161 -16.82 -2.77 -8.55
N ALA A 162 -17.73 -3.74 -8.50
CA ALA A 162 -19.16 -3.47 -8.30
C ALA A 162 -19.46 -2.96 -6.89
N LYS A 163 -18.84 -3.55 -5.85
CA LYS A 163 -19.11 -3.25 -4.44
C LYS A 163 -18.60 -1.87 -4.03
N GLU A 164 -17.39 -1.49 -4.49
CA GLU A 164 -16.75 -0.23 -4.14
C GLU A 164 -16.94 0.87 -5.19
N ALA A 165 -17.68 0.59 -6.27
CA ALA A 165 -17.87 1.50 -7.40
C ALA A 165 -16.52 1.98 -8.01
N CYS A 166 -15.53 1.09 -8.03
CA CYS A 166 -14.23 1.40 -8.62
C CYS A 166 -14.32 1.48 -10.15
N GLU A 167 -13.59 2.41 -10.75
CA GLU A 167 -13.38 2.42 -12.20
C GLU A 167 -12.47 1.27 -12.62
N VAL A 168 -11.42 1.04 -11.82
CA VAL A 168 -10.40 0.01 -12.06
C VAL A 168 -10.16 -0.79 -10.79
N VAL A 169 -10.06 -2.10 -10.92
CA VAL A 169 -9.57 -2.99 -9.86
C VAL A 169 -8.41 -3.80 -10.41
N VAL A 170 -7.28 -3.78 -9.71
CA VAL A 170 -6.11 -4.59 -10.03
C VAL A 170 -5.87 -5.61 -8.92
N VAL A 171 -5.90 -6.90 -9.26
CA VAL A 171 -5.54 -7.98 -8.34
C VAL A 171 -4.15 -8.50 -8.69
N LYS A 172 -3.17 -8.19 -7.82
CA LYS A 172 -1.77 -8.64 -7.96
C LYS A 172 -1.68 -10.15 -7.70
N CYS A 173 -1.10 -10.89 -8.65
CA CYS A 173 -0.98 -12.36 -8.62
C CYS A 173 0.49 -12.83 -8.51
N GLY A 174 1.40 -12.00 -8.03
CA GLY A 174 2.83 -12.28 -7.89
C GLY A 174 3.48 -12.64 -9.23
N SER A 175 4.19 -13.77 -9.30
CA SER A 175 4.85 -14.23 -10.51
C SER A 175 3.91 -14.54 -11.68
N HIS A 176 2.60 -14.60 -11.45
CA HIS A 176 1.58 -14.77 -12.49
C HIS A 176 1.09 -13.44 -13.07
N GLY A 177 1.66 -12.30 -12.63
CA GLY A 177 1.24 -10.98 -13.11
C GLY A 177 0.05 -10.42 -12.33
N CYS A 178 -0.91 -9.81 -13.02
CA CYS A 178 -2.10 -9.28 -12.40
C CYS A 178 -3.35 -9.43 -13.28
N VAL A 179 -4.49 -9.33 -12.65
CA VAL A 179 -5.80 -9.19 -13.31
C VAL A 179 -6.23 -7.74 -13.18
N VAL A 180 -6.60 -7.11 -14.29
CA VAL A 180 -7.14 -5.75 -14.36
C VAL A 180 -8.60 -5.85 -14.78
N CYS A 181 -9.51 -5.30 -13.99
CA CYS A 181 -10.93 -5.24 -14.28
C CYS A 181 -11.38 -3.79 -14.42
N GLU A 182 -11.89 -3.46 -15.59
CA GLU A 182 -12.41 -2.14 -15.97
C GLU A 182 -13.84 -2.25 -16.51
N ALA A 183 -14.43 -1.11 -16.92
CA ALA A 183 -15.77 -1.11 -17.51
C ALA A 183 -15.85 -1.96 -18.81
N ASP A 184 -14.76 -1.94 -19.59
CA ASP A 184 -14.71 -2.60 -20.89
C ASP A 184 -14.38 -4.10 -20.81
N GLY A 185 -14.06 -4.60 -19.59
CA GLY A 185 -13.81 -6.01 -19.38
C GLY A 185 -12.64 -6.32 -18.44
N ILE A 186 -12.13 -7.54 -18.58
CA ILE A 186 -11.03 -8.06 -17.79
C ILE A 186 -9.83 -8.36 -18.68
N ALA A 187 -8.66 -7.88 -18.24
CA ALA A 187 -7.38 -8.21 -18.86
C ALA A 187 -6.48 -8.96 -17.86
N HIS A 188 -5.69 -9.88 -18.37
CA HIS A 188 -4.61 -10.53 -17.64
C HIS A 188 -3.26 -10.01 -18.14
N ILE A 189 -2.52 -9.35 -17.26
CA ILE A 189 -1.20 -8.79 -17.58
C ILE A 189 -0.14 -9.72 -16.99
N PRO A 190 0.75 -10.33 -17.81
CA PRO A 190 1.79 -11.21 -17.31
C PRO A 190 2.83 -10.44 -16.48
N ALA A 191 3.46 -11.14 -15.54
CA ALA A 191 4.56 -10.54 -14.77
C ALA A 191 5.77 -10.25 -15.66
N PHE A 192 6.45 -9.15 -15.38
CA PHE A 192 7.75 -8.89 -15.96
C PHE A 192 8.76 -9.95 -15.51
N LYS A 193 9.47 -10.55 -16.45
CA LYS A 193 10.47 -11.57 -16.16
C LYS A 193 11.83 -10.92 -15.93
N THR A 194 12.44 -11.22 -14.79
CA THR A 194 13.77 -10.74 -14.43
C THR A 194 14.47 -11.78 -13.55
N ASP A 195 15.79 -11.84 -13.66
CA ASP A 195 16.64 -12.65 -12.79
C ASP A 195 16.93 -11.94 -11.45
N PHE A 196 16.59 -10.65 -11.35
CA PHE A 196 16.77 -9.83 -10.16
C PHE A 196 15.43 -9.58 -9.49
N VAL A 197 15.04 -10.48 -8.59
CA VAL A 197 13.75 -10.38 -7.89
C VAL A 197 13.99 -9.96 -6.43
N TRP A 198 13.44 -8.79 -6.07
CA TRP A 198 13.31 -8.36 -4.69
C TRP A 198 11.84 -8.10 -4.37
N PRO A 199 11.14 -9.07 -3.74
CA PRO A 199 9.68 -8.98 -3.58
C PRO A 199 9.22 -7.99 -2.51
N ILE A 200 10.08 -7.69 -1.49
CA ILE A 200 9.71 -6.76 -0.41
C ILE A 200 9.55 -5.34 -0.97
N GLY A 201 8.34 -4.82 -0.89
CA GLY A 201 7.99 -3.49 -1.37
C GLY A 201 7.71 -3.38 -2.88
N SER A 202 7.80 -4.48 -3.64
CA SER A 202 7.45 -4.45 -5.07
C SER A 202 5.99 -4.06 -5.32
N GLY A 203 5.08 -4.47 -4.45
CA GLY A 203 3.67 -4.07 -4.50
C GLY A 203 3.46 -2.59 -4.23
N ASP A 204 4.28 -2.00 -3.35
CA ASP A 204 4.22 -0.58 -2.99
C ASP A 204 4.65 0.29 -4.17
N VAL A 205 5.76 -0.11 -4.84
CA VAL A 205 6.27 0.56 -6.05
C VAL A 205 5.30 0.42 -7.22
N PHE A 206 4.62 -0.73 -7.33
CA PHE A 206 3.60 -0.97 -8.36
C PHE A 206 2.39 -0.04 -8.21
N ALA A 207 2.00 0.27 -6.98
CA ALA A 207 0.85 1.14 -6.70
C ALA A 207 1.19 2.64 -6.89
N GLY A 208 2.48 3.03 -6.71
CA GLY A 208 2.98 4.41 -6.90
C GLY A 208 3.28 4.73 -8.34
#